data_404e43a169f8a200b3eadb7d67c071eb
#
_entry.id   404e43a169f8a200b3eadb7d67c071eb
#
_cell.length_a   1.000
_cell.length_b   1.000
_cell.length_c   1.000
_cell.angle_alpha   90.00
_cell.angle_beta   90.00
_cell.angle_gamma   90.00
#
_symmetry.space_group_name_H-M   'P 1'
#
loop_
_entity.id
_entity.type
_entity.pdbx_description
1 polymer ?
#
loop_
_entity_poly.entity_id
_entity_poly.type
_entity_poly.pdbx_seq_one_letter_code
_entity_poly.pdbx_strand_id
1 'polypeptide(L)'
;LVHHPKYGEQLKISRYERAKPSSKGLVKYFSSDHFKGIGLKTAQKIVDLYGDDTIDKILEAPEKLEEITGLSKKNRLAFVEKLRQNYGTERILAQLANYGIPNKLAFQIQDFYKEETLQIVEQQPYRLVEDIQGMGFKIADQLAEELGIASDAPERFRAGLIHSLFSYSIETGNTYIE
;
A
#
# COMPACT_ATOMS: atom_id res chain seq x y z
N LEU A 1 1.65 -15.01 -24.93
CA LEU A 1 2.54 -14.00 -25.50
C LEU A 1 1.94 -13.50 -26.82
N VAL A 2 1.91 -12.21 -27.04
CA VAL A 2 1.49 -11.58 -28.29
C VAL A 2 2.66 -10.73 -28.76
N HIS A 3 3.05 -10.89 -30.02
CA HIS A 3 4.13 -10.09 -30.59
C HIS A 3 3.58 -8.76 -31.10
N HIS A 4 4.05 -7.64 -30.53
CA HIS A 4 3.71 -6.30 -31.00
C HIS A 4 4.81 -5.79 -31.93
N PRO A 5 4.50 -5.32 -33.15
CA PRO A 5 5.51 -4.94 -34.15
C PRO A 5 6.52 -3.90 -33.71
N LYS A 6 6.13 -3.02 -32.78
CA LYS A 6 6.97 -1.92 -32.27
C LYS A 6 7.59 -2.20 -30.88
N TYR A 7 6.96 -3.06 -30.06
CA TYR A 7 7.32 -3.27 -28.64
C TYR A 7 7.71 -4.72 -28.31
N GLY A 8 7.89 -5.58 -29.29
CA GLY A 8 8.32 -6.96 -29.11
C GLY A 8 7.25 -7.88 -28.50
N GLU A 9 7.69 -8.89 -27.74
CA GLU A 9 6.80 -9.84 -27.11
C GLU A 9 6.11 -9.23 -25.89
N GLN A 10 4.79 -9.31 -25.88
CA GLN A 10 3.94 -8.79 -24.81
C GLN A 10 3.02 -9.89 -24.24
N LEU A 11 2.78 -9.85 -22.94
CA LEU A 11 1.78 -10.70 -22.29
C LEU A 11 0.38 -10.11 -22.52
N LYS A 12 -0.46 -10.82 -23.28
CA LYS A 12 -1.89 -10.51 -23.35
C LYS A 12 -2.56 -11.09 -22.12
N ILE A 13 -2.87 -10.23 -21.15
CA ILE A 13 -3.61 -10.62 -19.96
C ILE A 13 -5.09 -10.75 -20.35
N SER A 14 -5.62 -11.98 -20.33
CA SER A 14 -7.02 -12.28 -20.62
C SER A 14 -7.91 -12.23 -19.38
N ARG A 15 -7.31 -12.27 -18.18
CA ARG A 15 -7.99 -12.21 -16.89
C ARG A 15 -7.07 -11.54 -15.88
N TYR A 16 -7.57 -10.52 -15.20
CA TYR A 16 -6.89 -9.83 -14.13
C TYR A 16 -7.63 -10.15 -12.82
N GLU A 17 -6.96 -10.80 -11.90
CA GLU A 17 -7.40 -10.90 -10.51
C GLU A 17 -6.49 -9.99 -9.69
N ARG A 18 -7.08 -9.01 -9.00
CA ARG A 18 -6.34 -8.16 -8.08
C ARG A 18 -5.72 -9.03 -6.99
N ALA A 19 -4.41 -8.90 -6.77
CA ALA A 19 -3.74 -9.58 -5.68
C ALA A 19 -4.40 -9.18 -4.35
N LYS A 20 -4.74 -10.18 -3.53
CA LYS A 20 -5.25 -9.95 -2.18
C LYS A 20 -4.09 -9.48 -1.28
N PRO A 21 -4.35 -8.66 -0.26
CA PRO A 21 -3.33 -8.28 0.70
C PRO A 21 -2.68 -9.52 1.30
N SER A 22 -1.36 -9.54 1.39
CA SER A 22 -0.65 -10.64 2.05
C SER A 22 -0.92 -10.60 3.57
N SER A 23 -0.78 -11.76 4.23
CA SER A 23 -0.86 -11.87 5.69
C SER A 23 0.06 -10.86 6.39
N LYS A 24 1.27 -10.62 5.85
CA LYS A 24 2.23 -9.63 6.37
C LYS A 24 1.70 -8.19 6.24
N GLY A 25 1.06 -7.85 5.13
CA GLY A 25 0.44 -6.54 4.91
C GLY A 25 -0.71 -6.30 5.88
N LEU A 26 -1.58 -7.30 6.06
CA LEU A 26 -2.70 -7.24 7.01
C LEU A 26 -2.23 -7.07 8.45
N VAL A 27 -1.19 -7.80 8.88
CA VAL A 27 -0.61 -7.67 10.22
C VAL A 27 -0.08 -6.26 10.46
N LYS A 28 0.69 -5.69 9.51
CA LYS A 28 1.17 -4.30 9.59
C LYS A 28 0.02 -3.31 9.66
N TYR A 29 -0.99 -3.50 8.83
CA TYR A 29 -2.15 -2.63 8.77
C TYR A 29 -2.96 -2.66 10.08
N PHE A 30 -3.33 -3.83 10.57
CA PHE A 30 -4.12 -3.98 11.81
C PHE A 30 -3.37 -3.54 13.07
N SER A 31 -2.02 -3.61 13.07
CA SER A 31 -1.20 -3.13 14.19
C SER A 31 -0.88 -1.65 14.16
N SER A 32 -1.41 -0.92 13.20
CA SER A 32 -1.20 0.51 13.07
C SER A 32 -2.05 1.34 14.05
N ASP A 33 -1.71 2.62 14.21
CA ASP A 33 -2.47 3.58 15.02
C ASP A 33 -3.93 3.76 14.56
N HIS A 34 -4.24 3.28 13.36
CA HIS A 34 -5.60 3.27 12.82
C HIS A 34 -6.54 2.39 13.67
N PHE A 35 -6.03 1.31 14.23
CA PHE A 35 -6.79 0.37 15.09
C PHE A 35 -6.27 0.41 16.53
N LYS A 36 -6.80 1.31 17.33
CA LYS A 36 -6.40 1.46 18.74
C LYS A 36 -6.61 0.17 19.54
N GLY A 37 -5.60 -0.24 20.27
CA GLY A 37 -5.63 -1.42 21.14
C GLY A 37 -5.38 -2.76 20.44
N ILE A 38 -4.96 -2.73 19.16
CA ILE A 38 -4.47 -3.90 18.42
C ILE A 38 -2.99 -3.74 18.17
N GLY A 39 -2.16 -4.39 18.99
CA GLY A 39 -0.72 -4.45 18.78
C GLY A 39 -0.32 -5.56 17.81
N LEU A 40 0.96 -5.58 17.42
CA LEU A 40 1.51 -6.52 16.44
C LEU A 40 1.16 -7.99 16.74
N LYS A 41 1.28 -8.42 18.02
CA LYS A 41 0.96 -9.79 18.44
C LYS A 41 -0.52 -10.12 18.28
N THR A 42 -1.40 -9.17 18.57
CA THR A 42 -2.86 -9.34 18.42
C THR A 42 -3.24 -9.36 16.94
N ALA A 43 -2.67 -8.48 16.13
CA ALA A 43 -2.86 -8.44 14.68
C ALA A 43 -2.43 -9.77 14.02
N GLN A 44 -1.29 -10.33 14.44
CA GLN A 44 -0.82 -11.63 13.96
C GLN A 44 -1.83 -12.73 14.28
N LYS A 45 -2.33 -12.81 15.54
CA LYS A 45 -3.34 -13.80 15.92
C LYS A 45 -4.64 -13.67 15.13
N ILE A 46 -5.06 -12.42 14.81
CA ILE A 46 -6.25 -12.18 13.98
C ILE A 46 -6.04 -12.76 12.59
N VAL A 47 -4.91 -12.45 11.95
CA VAL A 47 -4.60 -12.94 10.60
C VAL A 47 -4.43 -14.46 10.58
N ASP A 48 -3.79 -15.05 11.60
CA ASP A 48 -3.62 -16.50 11.72
C ASP A 48 -4.96 -17.23 11.88
N LEU A 49 -5.91 -16.63 12.63
CA LEU A 49 -7.23 -17.21 12.87
C LEU A 49 -8.11 -17.24 11.61
N TYR A 50 -8.08 -16.16 10.83
CA TYR A 50 -8.96 -16.03 9.66
C TYR A 50 -8.27 -16.44 8.35
N GLY A 51 -6.94 -16.40 8.28
CA GLY A 51 -6.15 -16.76 7.10
C GLY A 51 -6.39 -15.82 5.92
N ASP A 52 -6.42 -16.40 4.72
CA ASP A 52 -6.73 -15.65 3.50
C ASP A 52 -8.14 -15.06 3.56
N ASP A 53 -8.32 -13.87 2.98
CA ASP A 53 -9.56 -13.10 3.05
C ASP A 53 -9.97 -12.67 4.47
N THR A 54 -8.98 -12.41 5.30
CA THR A 54 -9.17 -12.04 6.71
C THR A 54 -10.24 -10.97 6.91
N ILE A 55 -10.25 -9.89 6.12
CA ILE A 55 -11.22 -8.80 6.26
C ILE A 55 -12.63 -9.29 5.96
N ASP A 56 -12.83 -10.01 4.86
CA ASP A 56 -14.12 -10.55 4.45
C ASP A 56 -14.66 -11.50 5.54
N LYS A 57 -13.82 -12.42 5.99
CA LYS A 57 -14.18 -13.41 7.02
C LYS A 57 -14.46 -12.80 8.40
N ILE A 58 -13.74 -11.71 8.78
CA ILE A 58 -14.06 -10.97 10.00
C ILE A 58 -15.45 -10.35 9.90
N LEU A 59 -15.83 -9.82 8.75
CA LEU A 59 -17.14 -9.21 8.55
C LEU A 59 -18.27 -10.24 8.51
N GLU A 60 -18.00 -11.44 8.02
CA GLU A 60 -18.93 -12.58 8.00
C GLU A 60 -19.12 -13.21 9.38
N ALA A 61 -18.04 -13.42 10.13
CA ALA A 61 -18.02 -14.12 11.41
C ALA A 61 -17.21 -13.36 12.48
N PRO A 62 -17.65 -12.15 12.90
CA PRO A 62 -16.91 -11.31 13.84
C PRO A 62 -16.85 -11.91 15.26
N GLU A 63 -17.73 -12.83 15.59
CA GLU A 63 -17.76 -13.53 16.90
C GLU A 63 -16.49 -14.36 17.15
N LYS A 64 -15.84 -14.89 16.12
CA LYS A 64 -14.58 -15.63 16.26
C LYS A 64 -13.44 -14.80 16.86
N LEU A 65 -13.53 -13.47 16.79
CA LEU A 65 -12.57 -12.59 17.45
C LEU A 65 -12.59 -12.74 19.00
N GLU A 66 -13.62 -13.42 19.57
CA GLU A 66 -13.68 -13.74 21.00
C GLU A 66 -12.59 -14.72 21.44
N GLU A 67 -12.14 -15.55 20.52
CA GLU A 67 -11.06 -16.52 20.75
C GLU A 67 -9.70 -15.86 20.94
N ILE A 68 -9.57 -14.57 20.55
CA ILE A 68 -8.27 -13.86 20.57
C ILE A 68 -7.97 -13.31 21.96
N THR A 69 -7.06 -13.96 22.62
CA THR A 69 -6.58 -13.54 23.94
C THR A 69 -5.89 -12.17 23.86
N GLY A 70 -6.32 -11.25 24.72
CA GLY A 70 -5.78 -9.88 24.79
C GLY A 70 -6.53 -8.84 23.96
N LEU A 71 -7.58 -9.25 23.21
CA LEU A 71 -8.48 -8.34 22.50
C LEU A 71 -9.73 -8.09 23.33
N SER A 72 -9.84 -6.93 23.98
CA SER A 72 -11.00 -6.58 24.80
C SER A 72 -12.28 -6.48 23.97
N LYS A 73 -13.45 -6.74 24.59
CA LYS A 73 -14.75 -6.60 23.91
C LYS A 73 -14.93 -5.23 23.27
N LYS A 74 -14.50 -4.15 23.97
CA LYS A 74 -14.55 -2.78 23.44
C LYS A 74 -13.73 -2.62 22.17
N ASN A 75 -12.48 -3.08 22.19
CA ASN A 75 -11.58 -2.96 21.03
C ASN A 75 -12.04 -3.83 19.86
N ARG A 76 -12.58 -5.01 20.13
CA ARG A 76 -13.17 -5.91 19.14
C ARG A 76 -14.34 -5.25 18.40
N LEU A 77 -15.31 -4.69 19.14
CA LEU A 77 -16.45 -4.03 18.53
C LEU A 77 -16.04 -2.80 17.71
N ALA A 78 -15.12 -1.97 18.24
CA ALA A 78 -14.59 -0.82 17.51
C ALA A 78 -13.84 -1.23 16.24
N PHE A 79 -13.10 -2.34 16.28
CA PHE A 79 -12.37 -2.87 15.13
C PHE A 79 -13.32 -3.33 14.02
N VAL A 80 -14.31 -4.15 14.35
CA VAL A 80 -15.30 -4.64 13.39
C VAL A 80 -16.11 -3.51 12.78
N GLU A 81 -16.56 -2.56 13.60
CA GLU A 81 -17.32 -1.39 13.12
C GLU A 81 -16.51 -0.57 12.13
N LYS A 82 -15.24 -0.33 12.43
CA LYS A 82 -14.35 0.41 11.56
C LYS A 82 -14.10 -0.32 10.22
N LEU A 83 -13.93 -1.63 10.25
CA LEU A 83 -13.83 -2.45 9.04
C LEU A 83 -15.10 -2.36 8.19
N ARG A 84 -16.30 -2.38 8.80
CA ARG A 84 -17.58 -2.25 8.08
C ARG A 84 -17.74 -0.91 7.38
N GLN A 85 -17.42 0.17 8.10
CA GLN A 85 -17.56 1.54 7.58
C GLN A 85 -16.65 1.81 6.37
N ASN A 86 -15.50 1.17 6.32
CA ASN A 86 -14.46 1.45 5.34
C ASN A 86 -14.10 0.23 4.47
N TYR A 87 -15.01 -0.72 4.29
CA TYR A 87 -14.72 -2.03 3.71
C TYR A 87 -13.88 -1.99 2.41
N GLY A 88 -14.21 -1.14 1.46
CA GLY A 88 -13.45 -1.01 0.22
C GLY A 88 -12.07 -0.37 0.43
N THR A 89 -12.02 0.66 1.24
CA THR A 89 -10.79 1.39 1.58
C THR A 89 -9.81 0.52 2.38
N GLU A 90 -10.32 -0.30 3.33
CA GLU A 90 -9.48 -1.16 4.16
C GLU A 90 -8.66 -2.18 3.35
N ARG A 91 -9.25 -2.75 2.31
CA ARG A 91 -8.55 -3.67 1.42
C ARG A 91 -7.41 -2.96 0.66
N ILE A 92 -7.65 -1.75 0.19
CA ILE A 92 -6.63 -0.94 -0.50
C ILE A 92 -5.49 -0.60 0.47
N LEU A 93 -5.80 -0.14 1.67
CA LEU A 93 -4.78 0.21 2.67
C LEU A 93 -3.95 -0.99 3.10
N ALA A 94 -4.57 -2.17 3.25
CA ALA A 94 -3.85 -3.41 3.53
C ALA A 94 -2.91 -3.81 2.37
N GLN A 95 -3.32 -3.59 1.12
CA GLN A 95 -2.47 -3.82 -0.05
C GLN A 95 -1.28 -2.85 -0.09
N LEU A 96 -1.51 -1.56 0.18
CA LEU A 96 -0.44 -0.57 0.26
C LEU A 96 0.55 -0.89 1.39
N ALA A 97 0.06 -1.39 2.53
CA ALA A 97 0.91 -1.86 3.64
C ALA A 97 1.76 -3.07 3.24
N ASN A 98 1.24 -3.96 2.38
CA ASN A 98 2.01 -5.08 1.82
C ASN A 98 3.20 -4.60 0.99
N TYR A 99 3.03 -3.55 0.19
CA TYR A 99 4.10 -2.88 -0.56
C TYR A 99 5.05 -2.05 0.34
N GLY A 100 4.92 -2.14 1.66
CA GLY A 100 5.79 -1.43 2.61
C GLY A 100 5.52 0.07 2.73
N ILE A 101 4.44 0.57 2.12
CA ILE A 101 4.06 1.99 2.21
C ILE A 101 3.62 2.30 3.66
N PRO A 102 4.21 3.33 4.30
CA PRO A 102 3.79 3.75 5.64
C PRO A 102 2.31 4.15 5.67
N ASN A 103 1.58 3.78 6.73
CA ASN A 103 0.15 4.00 6.82
C ASN A 103 -0.29 5.46 6.58
N LYS A 104 0.48 6.43 7.10
CA LYS A 104 0.19 7.86 6.85
C LYS A 104 0.16 8.18 5.37
N LEU A 105 1.15 7.69 4.62
CA LEU A 105 1.21 7.86 3.15
C LEU A 105 0.12 7.06 2.46
N ALA A 106 -0.16 5.83 2.92
CA ALA A 106 -1.22 5.00 2.36
C ALA A 106 -2.59 5.69 2.42
N PHE A 107 -2.93 6.34 3.54
CA PHE A 107 -4.15 7.14 3.65
C PHE A 107 -4.14 8.35 2.72
N GLN A 108 -3.02 9.07 2.60
CA GLN A 108 -2.92 10.21 1.69
C GLN A 108 -3.08 9.78 0.22
N ILE A 109 -2.44 8.67 -0.17
CA ILE A 109 -2.53 8.09 -1.52
C ILE A 109 -3.99 7.68 -1.80
N GLN A 110 -4.62 6.96 -0.87
CA GLN A 110 -6.01 6.55 -1.00
C GLN A 110 -6.97 7.74 -1.05
N ASP A 111 -6.73 8.78 -0.25
CA ASP A 111 -7.56 9.98 -0.27
C ASP A 111 -7.41 10.78 -1.55
N PHE A 112 -6.21 10.82 -2.13
CA PHE A 112 -5.91 11.54 -3.36
C PHE A 112 -6.46 10.82 -4.61
N TYR A 113 -6.15 9.52 -4.77
CA TYR A 113 -6.49 8.77 -6.00
C TYR A 113 -7.80 8.00 -5.92
N LYS A 114 -8.39 7.84 -4.73
CA LYS A 114 -9.67 7.14 -4.52
C LYS A 114 -9.66 5.73 -5.17
N GLU A 115 -10.54 5.53 -6.15
CA GLU A 115 -10.69 4.24 -6.84
C GLU A 115 -9.50 3.87 -7.73
N GLU A 116 -8.72 4.85 -8.18
CA GLU A 116 -7.54 4.65 -9.04
C GLU A 116 -6.27 4.29 -8.24
N THR A 117 -6.34 4.30 -6.90
CA THR A 117 -5.19 4.13 -6.02
C THR A 117 -4.29 2.96 -6.40
N LEU A 118 -4.83 1.76 -6.49
CA LEU A 118 -4.02 0.57 -6.80
C LEU A 118 -3.45 0.61 -8.21
N GLN A 119 -4.22 1.10 -9.17
CA GLN A 119 -3.75 1.24 -10.54
C GLN A 119 -2.55 2.18 -10.65
N ILE A 120 -2.60 3.35 -10.00
CA ILE A 120 -1.51 4.32 -10.02
C ILE A 120 -0.29 3.76 -9.28
N VAL A 121 -0.48 3.18 -8.11
CA VAL A 121 0.61 2.60 -7.31
C VAL A 121 1.36 1.49 -8.07
N GLU A 122 0.62 0.61 -8.75
CA GLU A 122 1.20 -0.54 -9.46
C GLU A 122 1.81 -0.17 -10.83
N GLN A 123 1.23 0.80 -11.53
CA GLN A 123 1.66 1.14 -12.88
C GLN A 123 2.57 2.37 -12.96
N GLN A 124 2.46 3.31 -12.00
CA GLN A 124 3.16 4.58 -12.03
C GLN A 124 3.68 4.98 -10.63
N PRO A 125 4.50 4.13 -9.95
CA PRO A 125 4.90 4.38 -8.56
C PRO A 125 5.70 5.69 -8.39
N TYR A 126 6.45 6.11 -9.39
CA TYR A 126 7.22 7.36 -9.34
C TYR A 126 6.35 8.61 -9.39
N ARG A 127 5.13 8.52 -9.91
CA ARG A 127 4.16 9.61 -9.88
C ARG A 127 3.77 10.03 -8.46
N LEU A 128 3.81 9.08 -7.53
CA LEU A 128 3.55 9.34 -6.11
C LEU A 128 4.50 10.38 -5.51
N VAL A 129 5.73 10.50 -6.03
CA VAL A 129 6.72 11.48 -5.56
C VAL A 129 6.28 12.90 -5.89
N GLU A 130 5.61 13.10 -7.03
CA GLU A 130 5.12 14.39 -7.49
C GLU A 130 3.78 14.76 -6.82
N ASP A 131 2.88 13.79 -6.64
CA ASP A 131 1.49 14.04 -6.25
C ASP A 131 1.26 13.95 -4.73
N ILE A 132 2.10 13.22 -3.97
CA ILE A 132 1.86 12.94 -2.55
C ILE A 132 2.92 13.58 -1.66
N GLN A 133 2.50 14.53 -0.86
CA GLN A 133 3.40 15.22 0.07
C GLN A 133 4.02 14.23 1.09
N GLY A 134 5.34 14.19 1.14
CA GLY A 134 6.09 13.28 2.01
C GLY A 134 6.42 11.93 1.40
N MET A 135 5.98 11.67 0.16
CA MET A 135 6.42 10.52 -0.62
C MET A 135 7.79 10.81 -1.23
N GLY A 136 8.85 10.37 -0.55
CA GLY A 136 10.22 10.56 -1.05
C GLY A 136 10.57 9.57 -2.17
N PHE A 137 11.54 9.96 -3.04
CA PHE A 137 12.07 9.10 -4.12
C PHE A 137 12.44 7.69 -3.62
N LYS A 138 13.11 7.59 -2.46
CA LYS A 138 13.55 6.31 -1.89
C LYS A 138 12.39 5.33 -1.65
N ILE A 139 11.24 5.83 -1.18
CA ILE A 139 10.05 4.97 -0.93
C ILE A 139 9.45 4.53 -2.27
N ALA A 140 9.36 5.44 -3.23
CA ALA A 140 8.83 5.12 -4.56
C ALA A 140 9.76 4.16 -5.34
N ASP A 141 11.08 4.32 -5.19
CA ASP A 141 12.07 3.46 -5.83
C ASP A 141 12.03 2.04 -5.25
N GLN A 142 11.93 1.90 -3.94
CA GLN A 142 11.75 0.60 -3.28
C GLN A 142 10.43 -0.08 -3.70
N LEU A 143 9.34 0.70 -3.79
CA LEU A 143 8.06 0.21 -4.29
C LEU A 143 8.16 -0.28 -5.74
N ALA A 144 8.83 0.50 -6.60
CA ALA A 144 9.04 0.15 -8.01
C ALA A 144 9.86 -1.13 -8.17
N GLU A 145 10.88 -1.33 -7.34
CA GLU A 145 11.68 -2.56 -7.28
C GLU A 145 10.83 -3.77 -6.86
N GLU A 146 9.99 -3.64 -5.83
CA GLU A 146 9.07 -4.70 -5.39
C GLU A 146 8.02 -5.06 -6.45
N LEU A 147 7.63 -4.08 -7.28
CA LEU A 147 6.71 -4.27 -8.42
C LEU A 147 7.42 -4.80 -9.68
N GLY A 148 8.74 -4.98 -9.64
CA GLY A 148 9.51 -5.50 -10.77
C GLY A 148 9.72 -4.48 -11.91
N ILE A 149 9.62 -3.19 -11.63
CA ILE A 149 9.90 -2.13 -12.60
C ILE A 149 11.40 -2.08 -12.84
N ALA A 150 11.78 -2.03 -14.12
CA ALA A 150 13.18 -2.06 -14.52
C ALA A 150 13.97 -0.86 -13.96
N SER A 151 15.22 -1.11 -13.55
CA SER A 151 16.08 -0.08 -12.97
C SER A 151 16.49 1.02 -13.96
N ASP A 152 16.32 0.77 -15.25
CA ASP A 152 16.56 1.70 -16.37
C ASP A 152 15.27 2.36 -16.90
N ALA A 153 14.15 2.25 -16.18
CA ALA A 153 12.90 2.89 -16.56
C ALA A 153 13.06 4.41 -16.64
N PRO A 154 12.58 5.07 -17.71
CA PRO A 154 12.67 6.53 -17.88
C PRO A 154 12.06 7.32 -16.72
N GLU A 155 10.98 6.82 -16.16
CA GLU A 155 10.25 7.41 -15.02
C GLU A 155 11.13 7.46 -13.76
N ARG A 156 11.96 6.44 -13.56
CA ARG A 156 12.94 6.38 -12.47
C ARG A 156 13.96 7.50 -12.60
N PHE A 157 14.54 7.70 -13.78
CA PHE A 157 15.50 8.75 -14.02
C PHE A 157 14.88 10.14 -13.81
N ARG A 158 13.67 10.35 -14.33
CA ARG A 158 12.94 11.61 -14.15
C ARG A 158 12.73 11.90 -12.66
N ALA A 159 12.19 10.96 -11.90
CA ALA A 159 11.92 11.13 -10.48
C ALA A 159 13.22 11.32 -9.67
N GLY A 160 14.30 10.60 -10.02
CA GLY A 160 15.62 10.75 -9.43
C GLY A 160 16.24 12.12 -9.68
N LEU A 161 16.12 12.65 -10.89
CA LEU A 161 16.57 14.00 -11.23
C LEU A 161 15.81 15.07 -10.43
N ILE A 162 14.48 15.02 -10.41
CA ILE A 162 13.65 15.95 -9.63
C ILE A 162 14.04 15.90 -8.15
N HIS A 163 14.21 14.71 -7.60
CA HIS A 163 14.62 14.54 -6.21
C HIS A 163 16.00 15.15 -5.93
N SER A 164 16.97 14.90 -6.81
CA SER A 164 18.34 15.42 -6.67
C SER A 164 18.38 16.95 -6.75
N LEU A 165 17.65 17.53 -7.70
CA LEU A 165 17.51 18.98 -7.86
C LEU A 165 16.87 19.62 -6.63
N PHE A 166 15.81 18.99 -6.11
CA PHE A 166 15.11 19.48 -4.93
C PHE A 166 16.00 19.40 -3.68
N SER A 167 16.70 18.30 -3.47
CA SER A 167 17.64 18.12 -2.36
C SER A 167 18.77 19.15 -2.42
N TYR A 168 19.37 19.34 -3.60
CA TYR A 168 20.40 20.35 -3.81
C TYR A 168 19.90 21.77 -3.50
N SER A 169 18.69 22.11 -3.95
CA SER A 169 18.08 23.42 -3.68
C SER A 169 17.88 23.67 -2.19
N ILE A 170 17.47 22.64 -1.43
CA ILE A 170 17.32 22.76 0.03
C ILE A 170 18.68 22.94 0.73
N GLU A 171 19.69 22.16 0.33
CA GLU A 171 21.01 22.19 0.98
C GLU A 171 21.78 23.49 0.70
N THR A 172 21.66 24.02 -0.52
CA THR A 172 22.44 25.18 -0.97
C THR A 172 21.67 26.50 -0.94
N GLY A 173 20.35 26.45 -0.87
CA GLY A 173 19.47 27.62 -1.05
C GLY A 173 19.39 28.14 -2.48
N ASN A 174 20.00 27.43 -3.45
CA ASN A 174 19.99 27.83 -4.86
C ASN A 174 18.77 27.24 -5.57
N THR A 175 18.19 28.01 -6.47
CA THR A 175 17.07 27.59 -7.32
C THR A 175 17.50 27.15 -8.72
N TYR A 176 18.81 27.10 -8.99
CA TYR A 176 19.41 26.70 -10.26
C TYR A 176 20.66 25.86 -10.03
N ILE A 177 21.01 25.04 -11.00
CA ILE A 177 22.27 24.29 -11.09
C ILE A 177 22.99 24.76 -12.34
N GLU A 178 24.28 25.11 -12.22
CA GLU A 178 25.17 25.41 -13.34
C GLU A 178 25.67 24.14 -14.03
#